data_13e3581bc5af145c2834fdc2595a5ae7
#
_entry.id   13e3581bc5af145c2834fdc2595a5ae7
#
_cell.length_a   1.000
_cell.length_b   1.000
_cell.length_c   1.000
_cell.angle_alpha   90.00
_cell.angle_beta   90.00
_cell.angle_gamma   90.00
#
_symmetry.space_group_name_H-M   'P 1'
#
loop_
_entity.id
_entity.type
_entity.pdbx_description
1 polymer ?
#
loop_
_entity_poly.entity_id
_entity_poly.type
_entity_poly.pdbx_seq_one_letter_code
_entity_poly.pdbx_strand_id
1 'polypeptide(L)'
;LAAEFGEVDESGARYGIFTLKDAGIDLAVPRLERRIGPKHGDFDVTANPTLSFEQAAARRDFTVNAILQDALTGEIVDPFGGEVDLRRGILRATPGEGFCDDPLRVLRGAQFASRFHLSPDEETLARMRTMKTDDLSPARVLGEMKKAMAGDAPDVFFDVLRQAGALEPWFGELAALIDVPQPSCYHPEGDAYIHSMLVLHAAAQKKAQAEKPEAFVYAALTHDLGKAISTTRGEDGEWHANGHENTGVPLARAMLGRLGVGKEIIAYCENMCRLHMRAHVCHYGQV
;
A
#
# COMPACT_ATOMS: atom_id res chain seq x y z
N LEU A 1 -28.54 21.94 6.13
CA LEU A 1 -28.15 21.22 7.36
C LEU A 1 -26.64 21.31 7.59
N ALA A 2 -25.80 20.88 6.61
CA ALA A 2 -24.34 20.95 6.79
C ALA A 2 -23.83 22.36 7.09
N ALA A 3 -24.35 23.39 6.40
CA ALA A 3 -23.97 24.79 6.59
C ALA A 3 -24.34 25.36 7.98
N GLU A 4 -25.16 24.68 8.75
CA GLU A 4 -25.49 25.06 10.14
C GLU A 4 -24.37 24.70 11.12
N PHE A 5 -23.42 23.83 10.69
CA PHE A 5 -22.33 23.30 11.53
C PHE A 5 -20.94 23.89 11.17
N GLY A 6 -20.89 24.90 10.31
CA GLY A 6 -19.64 25.57 9.92
C GLY A 6 -19.38 25.64 8.43
N GLU A 7 -18.12 25.91 8.06
CA GLU A 7 -17.71 25.98 6.65
C GLU A 7 -17.71 24.61 6.00
N VAL A 8 -18.40 24.48 4.84
CA VAL A 8 -18.57 23.23 4.11
C VAL A 8 -17.74 23.24 2.84
N ASP A 9 -16.97 22.17 2.63
CA ASP A 9 -16.38 21.87 1.32
C ASP A 9 -17.35 21.02 0.51
N GLU A 10 -17.78 21.55 -0.64
CA GLU A 10 -18.73 20.94 -1.54
C GLU A 10 -18.07 20.24 -2.75
N SER A 11 -16.75 20.10 -2.76
CA SER A 11 -16.02 19.47 -3.87
C SER A 11 -16.52 18.05 -4.19
N GLY A 12 -17.03 17.34 -3.15
CA GLY A 12 -17.64 16.02 -3.23
C GLY A 12 -19.16 16.00 -3.44
N ALA A 13 -19.82 17.17 -3.57
CA ALA A 13 -21.28 17.28 -3.57
C ALA A 13 -21.97 16.44 -4.66
N ARG A 14 -21.35 16.32 -5.86
CA ARG A 14 -21.86 15.46 -6.94
C ARG A 14 -21.95 13.97 -6.54
N TYR A 15 -21.21 13.58 -5.52
CA TYR A 15 -21.21 12.21 -4.97
C TYR A 15 -21.99 12.13 -3.65
N GLY A 16 -22.67 13.23 -3.25
CA GLY A 16 -23.40 13.31 -1.98
C GLY A 16 -22.48 13.35 -0.76
N ILE A 17 -21.25 13.85 -0.91
CA ILE A 17 -20.26 14.01 0.16
C ILE A 17 -20.03 15.49 0.41
N PHE A 18 -20.10 15.90 1.68
CA PHE A 18 -19.87 17.25 2.17
C PHE A 18 -18.89 17.18 3.34
N THR A 19 -17.78 17.92 3.28
CA THR A 19 -16.79 17.93 4.35
C THR A 19 -16.99 19.17 5.22
N LEU A 20 -17.19 18.97 6.53
CA LEU A 20 -17.17 20.04 7.53
C LEU A 20 -15.70 20.39 7.82
N LYS A 21 -15.21 21.52 7.29
CA LYS A 21 -13.77 21.85 7.33
C LYS A 21 -13.25 22.02 8.75
N ASP A 22 -13.97 22.68 9.62
CA ASP A 22 -13.55 22.96 10.97
C ASP A 22 -13.48 21.70 11.85
N ALA A 23 -14.32 20.71 11.56
CA ALA A 23 -14.39 19.46 12.30
C ALA A 23 -13.63 18.31 11.63
N GLY A 24 -13.26 18.46 10.36
CA GLY A 24 -12.65 17.38 9.58
C GLY A 24 -13.58 16.17 9.37
N ILE A 25 -14.91 16.41 9.35
CA ILE A 25 -15.94 15.36 9.28
C ILE A 25 -16.55 15.35 7.88
N ASP A 26 -16.55 14.17 7.26
CA ASP A 26 -17.29 13.94 6.01
C ASP A 26 -18.72 13.51 6.31
N LEU A 27 -19.68 14.27 5.78
CA LEU A 27 -21.09 13.93 5.75
C LEU A 27 -21.42 13.32 4.41
N ALA A 28 -21.84 12.06 4.38
CA ALA A 28 -22.22 11.38 3.16
C ALA A 28 -23.66 10.88 3.25
N VAL A 29 -24.45 11.15 2.20
CA VAL A 29 -25.78 10.53 2.07
C VAL A 29 -25.60 9.08 1.63
N PRO A 30 -26.27 8.09 2.25
CA PRO A 30 -26.31 6.73 1.76
C PRO A 30 -26.72 6.71 0.28
N ARG A 31 -26.04 5.92 -0.53
CA ARG A 31 -26.23 5.92 -1.97
C ARG A 31 -26.06 4.53 -2.57
N LEU A 32 -26.71 4.28 -3.68
CA LEU A 32 -26.45 3.14 -4.54
C LEU A 32 -25.45 3.58 -5.62
N GLU A 33 -24.48 2.75 -5.88
CA GLU A 33 -23.50 2.94 -6.95
C GLU A 33 -23.71 1.78 -7.95
N ARG A 34 -23.90 2.13 -9.21
CA ARG A 34 -24.00 1.14 -10.30
C ARG A 34 -22.93 1.48 -11.32
N ARG A 35 -22.06 0.51 -11.62
CA ARG A 35 -21.08 0.66 -12.68
C ARG A 35 -21.80 0.72 -14.03
N ILE A 36 -21.55 1.78 -14.82
CA ILE A 36 -22.20 2.02 -16.14
C ILE A 36 -21.19 1.97 -17.28
N GLY A 37 -19.87 1.81 -17.00
CA GLY A 37 -18.85 1.75 -18.02
C GLY A 37 -17.51 1.21 -17.50
N PRO A 38 -16.50 1.09 -18.40
CA PRO A 38 -15.22 0.48 -18.06
C PRO A 38 -14.29 1.41 -17.25
N LYS A 39 -14.48 2.72 -17.30
CA LYS A 39 -13.62 3.69 -16.61
C LYS A 39 -13.97 3.80 -15.13
N HIS A 40 -12.96 4.10 -14.30
CA HIS A 40 -13.12 4.28 -12.85
C HIS A 40 -14.20 5.31 -12.45
N GLY A 41 -14.47 6.29 -13.28
CA GLY A 41 -15.49 7.32 -13.02
C GLY A 41 -16.89 6.99 -13.56
N ASP A 42 -17.07 5.85 -14.20
CA ASP A 42 -18.31 5.44 -14.87
C ASP A 42 -19.26 4.76 -13.87
N PHE A 43 -19.62 5.49 -12.82
CA PHE A 43 -20.63 5.07 -11.86
C PHE A 43 -21.83 5.99 -11.94
N ASP A 44 -23.01 5.38 -12.04
CA ASP A 44 -24.27 6.06 -11.75
C ASP A 44 -24.47 6.03 -10.23
N VAL A 45 -24.57 7.20 -9.64
CA VAL A 45 -24.66 7.38 -8.19
C VAL A 45 -26.04 7.94 -7.85
N THR A 46 -26.85 7.13 -7.20
CA THR A 46 -28.17 7.56 -6.76
C THR A 46 -28.21 7.63 -5.23
N ALA A 47 -28.31 8.87 -4.70
CA ALA A 47 -28.51 9.06 -3.27
C ALA A 47 -29.83 8.46 -2.82
N ASN A 48 -29.80 7.64 -1.78
CA ASN A 48 -30.98 7.02 -1.20
C ASN A 48 -30.87 7.01 0.34
N PRO A 49 -31.47 7.98 1.02
CA PRO A 49 -31.44 8.07 2.48
C PRO A 49 -32.21 6.98 3.21
N THR A 50 -32.98 6.15 2.48
CA THR A 50 -33.77 5.06 3.07
C THR A 50 -33.10 3.69 3.01
N LEU A 51 -31.82 3.63 2.56
CA LEU A 51 -31.05 2.40 2.59
C LEU A 51 -30.90 1.90 4.04
N SER A 52 -31.03 0.57 4.21
CA SER A 52 -30.65 -0.05 5.48
C SER A 52 -29.14 0.11 5.76
N PHE A 53 -28.74 0.01 7.02
CA PHE A 53 -27.33 0.04 7.40
C PHE A 53 -26.56 -1.08 6.69
N GLU A 54 -27.12 -2.26 6.54
CA GLU A 54 -26.51 -3.40 5.81
C GLU A 54 -26.28 -3.06 4.34
N GLN A 55 -27.28 -2.48 3.66
CA GLN A 55 -27.15 -2.07 2.26
C GLN A 55 -26.10 -0.96 2.08
N ALA A 56 -26.05 -0.01 3.01
CA ALA A 56 -25.05 1.06 2.99
C ALA A 56 -23.64 0.53 3.27
N ALA A 57 -23.51 -0.48 4.14
CA ALA A 57 -22.24 -1.12 4.51
C ALA A 57 -21.72 -2.08 3.43
N ALA A 58 -22.59 -2.77 2.69
CA ALA A 58 -22.22 -3.77 1.68
C ALA A 58 -21.36 -3.20 0.53
N ARG A 59 -21.44 -1.90 0.25
CA ARG A 59 -20.61 -1.22 -0.75
C ARG A 59 -19.21 -0.85 -0.25
N ARG A 60 -18.92 -1.01 1.04
CA ARG A 60 -17.58 -0.76 1.58
C ARG A 60 -16.62 -1.86 1.13
N ASP A 61 -15.33 -1.64 1.39
CA ASP A 61 -14.28 -2.55 0.96
C ASP A 61 -14.14 -3.79 1.87
N PHE A 62 -14.03 -3.57 3.20
CA PHE A 62 -13.73 -4.64 4.15
C PHE A 62 -14.73 -4.64 5.31
N THR A 63 -14.97 -5.81 5.90
CA THR A 63 -15.88 -5.99 7.05
C THR A 63 -15.49 -5.08 8.22
N VAL A 64 -14.19 -4.98 8.52
CA VAL A 64 -13.64 -4.12 9.58
C VAL A 64 -13.88 -2.63 9.33
N ASN A 65 -14.05 -2.23 8.06
CA ASN A 65 -14.36 -0.84 7.66
C ASN A 65 -15.86 -0.63 7.40
N ALA A 66 -16.67 -1.68 7.57
CA ALA A 66 -18.13 -1.67 7.41
C ALA A 66 -18.89 -1.58 8.74
N ILE A 67 -18.17 -1.54 9.87
CA ILE A 67 -18.71 -1.27 11.20
C ILE A 67 -19.20 0.17 11.24
N LEU A 68 -20.40 0.38 11.76
CA LEU A 68 -21.06 1.66 11.88
C LEU A 68 -21.38 1.93 13.35
N GLN A 69 -21.53 3.20 13.71
CA GLN A 69 -22.05 3.61 15.00
C GLN A 69 -23.20 4.60 14.78
N ASP A 70 -24.34 4.33 15.40
CA ASP A 70 -25.42 5.30 15.45
C ASP A 70 -24.98 6.52 16.27
N ALA A 71 -24.99 7.70 15.66
CA ALA A 71 -24.49 8.93 16.27
C ALA A 71 -25.38 9.43 17.41
N LEU A 72 -26.64 9.01 17.48
CA LEU A 72 -27.60 9.45 18.50
C LEU A 72 -27.62 8.50 19.71
N THR A 73 -27.61 7.19 19.43
CA THR A 73 -27.72 6.15 20.47
C THR A 73 -26.39 5.61 20.93
N GLY A 74 -25.33 5.75 20.10
CA GLY A 74 -24.03 5.14 20.31
C GLY A 74 -24.00 3.64 20.00
N GLU A 75 -25.12 3.06 19.54
CA GLU A 75 -25.22 1.64 19.19
C GLU A 75 -24.28 1.28 18.05
N ILE A 76 -23.55 0.18 18.19
CA ILE A 76 -22.69 -0.37 17.15
C ILE A 76 -23.52 -1.29 16.24
N VAL A 77 -23.45 -1.03 14.93
CA VAL A 77 -24.09 -1.83 13.90
C VAL A 77 -23.00 -2.48 13.07
N ASP A 78 -22.84 -3.79 13.21
CA ASP A 78 -21.84 -4.61 12.52
C ASP A 78 -22.51 -5.70 11.68
N PRO A 79 -22.98 -5.37 10.46
CA PRO A 79 -23.77 -6.29 9.67
C PRO A 79 -22.97 -7.49 9.11
N PHE A 80 -21.62 -7.41 9.11
CA PHE A 80 -20.77 -8.42 8.47
C PHE A 80 -19.75 -9.05 9.41
N GLY A 81 -19.85 -8.82 10.72
CA GLY A 81 -18.95 -9.40 11.72
C GLY A 81 -17.54 -8.81 11.71
N GLY A 82 -17.41 -7.55 11.31
CA GLY A 82 -16.12 -6.83 11.24
C GLY A 82 -15.41 -6.74 12.59
N GLU A 83 -16.15 -6.62 13.72
CA GLU A 83 -15.56 -6.69 15.04
C GLU A 83 -14.87 -8.04 15.37
N VAL A 84 -15.47 -9.14 14.91
CA VAL A 84 -14.89 -10.48 15.08
C VAL A 84 -13.64 -10.60 14.23
N ASP A 85 -13.71 -10.16 12.97
CA ASP A 85 -12.57 -10.17 12.07
C ASP A 85 -11.42 -9.31 12.62
N LEU A 86 -11.72 -8.11 13.13
CA LEU A 86 -10.73 -7.23 13.75
C LEU A 86 -10.03 -7.89 14.95
N ARG A 87 -10.79 -8.51 15.86
CA ARG A 87 -10.24 -9.23 17.02
C ARG A 87 -9.37 -10.43 16.62
N ARG A 88 -9.65 -11.05 15.48
CA ARG A 88 -8.89 -12.19 14.95
C ARG A 88 -7.73 -11.80 14.05
N GLY A 89 -7.55 -10.51 13.77
CA GLY A 89 -6.54 -10.04 12.85
C GLY A 89 -6.81 -10.41 11.39
N ILE A 90 -8.09 -10.58 11.00
CA ILE A 90 -8.49 -10.97 9.65
C ILE A 90 -8.93 -9.74 8.87
N LEU A 91 -8.46 -9.60 7.63
CA LEU A 91 -8.95 -8.65 6.66
C LEU A 91 -9.85 -9.39 5.65
N ARG A 92 -11.15 -9.18 5.76
CA ARG A 92 -12.16 -9.82 4.92
C ARG A 92 -12.87 -8.80 4.05
N ALA A 93 -12.99 -9.10 2.75
CA ALA A 93 -13.80 -8.30 1.84
C ALA A 93 -15.29 -8.36 2.25
N THR A 94 -16.00 -7.24 2.10
CA THR A 94 -17.47 -7.24 2.29
C THR A 94 -18.14 -8.22 1.35
N PRO A 95 -19.29 -8.82 1.75
CA PRO A 95 -20.04 -9.74 0.91
C PRO A 95 -20.54 -9.09 -0.39
N GLY A 96 -20.80 -9.91 -1.40
CA GLY A 96 -21.30 -9.49 -2.70
C GLY A 96 -20.20 -9.13 -3.70
N GLU A 97 -20.63 -8.80 -4.92
CA GLU A 97 -19.69 -8.56 -6.04
C GLU A 97 -19.07 -7.18 -6.05
N GLY A 98 -19.67 -6.22 -5.33
CA GLY A 98 -19.23 -4.82 -5.31
C GLY A 98 -17.77 -4.59 -4.89
N PHE A 99 -17.15 -5.56 -4.21
CA PHE A 99 -15.72 -5.47 -3.86
C PHE A 99 -14.82 -5.29 -5.09
N CYS A 100 -15.13 -5.98 -6.19
CA CYS A 100 -14.34 -5.96 -7.42
C CYS A 100 -14.60 -4.73 -8.31
N ASP A 101 -15.53 -3.85 -7.95
CA ASP A 101 -15.88 -2.67 -8.75
C ASP A 101 -14.79 -1.59 -8.73
N ASP A 102 -14.01 -1.48 -7.64
CA ASP A 102 -12.93 -0.51 -7.52
C ASP A 102 -11.57 -1.20 -7.34
N PRO A 103 -10.71 -1.20 -8.38
CA PRO A 103 -9.37 -1.78 -8.30
C PRO A 103 -8.47 -1.19 -7.20
N LEU A 104 -8.76 0.02 -6.71
CA LEU A 104 -8.02 0.58 -5.59
C LEU A 104 -8.15 -0.29 -4.33
N ARG A 105 -9.18 -1.10 -4.20
CA ARG A 105 -9.37 -1.97 -3.04
C ARG A 105 -8.26 -3.00 -2.86
N VAL A 106 -7.52 -3.34 -3.92
CA VAL A 106 -6.30 -4.15 -3.84
C VAL A 106 -5.23 -3.41 -3.02
N LEU A 107 -4.95 -2.16 -3.38
CA LEU A 107 -3.97 -1.32 -2.66
C LEU A 107 -4.46 -0.99 -1.25
N ARG A 108 -5.76 -0.74 -1.09
CA ARG A 108 -6.38 -0.49 0.22
C ARG A 108 -6.27 -1.71 1.12
N GLY A 109 -6.46 -2.92 0.59
CA GLY A 109 -6.29 -4.17 1.34
C GLY A 109 -4.86 -4.33 1.86
N ALA A 110 -3.88 -4.11 0.99
CA ALA A 110 -2.47 -4.11 1.38
C ALA A 110 -2.16 -3.04 2.46
N GLN A 111 -2.72 -1.83 2.30
CA GLN A 111 -2.56 -0.74 3.25
C GLN A 111 -3.23 -1.03 4.61
N PHE A 112 -4.46 -1.61 4.61
CA PHE A 112 -5.13 -2.01 5.85
C PHE A 112 -4.35 -3.10 6.57
N ALA A 113 -3.89 -4.13 5.85
CA ALA A 113 -3.07 -5.19 6.40
C ALA A 113 -1.82 -4.63 7.09
N SER A 114 -1.09 -3.75 6.42
CA SER A 114 0.11 -3.08 6.94
C SER A 114 -0.16 -2.24 8.19
N ARG A 115 -1.21 -1.40 8.17
CA ARG A 115 -1.45 -0.44 9.26
C ARG A 115 -2.13 -1.01 10.49
N PHE A 116 -2.93 -2.03 10.31
CA PHE A 116 -3.76 -2.60 11.38
C PHE A 116 -3.35 -4.02 11.75
N HIS A 117 -2.22 -4.50 11.19
CA HIS A 117 -1.70 -5.85 11.41
C HIS A 117 -2.74 -6.94 11.14
N LEU A 118 -3.48 -6.77 10.04
CA LEU A 118 -4.50 -7.70 9.59
C LEU A 118 -3.93 -8.58 8.47
N SER A 119 -4.43 -9.81 8.38
CA SER A 119 -4.09 -10.73 7.29
C SER A 119 -5.31 -10.94 6.39
N PRO A 120 -5.21 -10.67 5.08
CA PRO A 120 -6.30 -11.01 4.15
C PRO A 120 -6.59 -12.50 4.21
N ASP A 121 -7.87 -12.87 4.28
CA ASP A 121 -8.24 -14.27 4.13
C ASP A 121 -8.12 -14.72 2.66
N GLU A 122 -8.12 -16.04 2.44
CA GLU A 122 -7.88 -16.59 1.10
C GLU A 122 -8.95 -16.18 0.10
N GLU A 123 -10.21 -16.02 0.52
CA GLU A 123 -11.29 -15.55 -0.36
C GLU A 123 -11.04 -14.10 -0.80
N THR A 124 -10.64 -13.23 0.11
CA THR A 124 -10.28 -11.84 -0.18
C THR A 124 -9.08 -11.78 -1.14
N LEU A 125 -8.03 -12.56 -0.90
CA LEU A 125 -6.87 -12.66 -1.80
C LEU A 125 -7.28 -13.17 -3.19
N ALA A 126 -8.15 -14.20 -3.25
CA ALA A 126 -8.62 -14.72 -4.52
C ALA A 126 -9.38 -13.64 -5.33
N ARG A 127 -10.21 -12.83 -4.67
CA ARG A 127 -10.90 -11.70 -5.31
C ARG A 127 -9.92 -10.63 -5.75
N MET A 128 -8.92 -10.26 -4.93
CA MET A 128 -7.89 -9.30 -5.29
C MET A 128 -7.09 -9.75 -6.52
N ARG A 129 -6.78 -11.05 -6.66
CA ARG A 129 -6.07 -11.63 -7.83
C ARG A 129 -6.82 -11.44 -9.15
N THR A 130 -8.12 -11.26 -9.13
CA THR A 130 -8.93 -11.03 -10.34
C THR A 130 -8.95 -9.59 -10.81
N MET A 131 -8.47 -8.66 -9.97
CA MET A 131 -8.58 -7.22 -10.19
C MET A 131 -7.31 -6.65 -10.81
N LYS A 132 -7.45 -5.89 -11.91
CA LYS A 132 -6.35 -5.21 -12.57
C LYS A 132 -6.19 -3.80 -12.03
N THR A 133 -4.95 -3.41 -11.71
CA THR A 133 -4.63 -2.10 -11.14
C THR A 133 -4.07 -1.11 -12.17
N ASP A 134 -4.02 -1.48 -13.45
CA ASP A 134 -3.37 -0.74 -14.54
C ASP A 134 -4.00 0.65 -14.77
N ASP A 135 -5.32 0.76 -14.60
CA ASP A 135 -6.08 1.99 -14.83
C ASP A 135 -6.10 2.95 -13.62
N LEU A 136 -5.42 2.60 -12.54
CA LEU A 136 -5.34 3.49 -11.38
C LEU A 136 -4.44 4.69 -11.69
N SER A 137 -4.80 5.86 -11.17
CA SER A 137 -3.91 7.00 -11.26
C SER A 137 -2.73 6.87 -10.29
N PRO A 138 -1.52 7.36 -10.66
CA PRO A 138 -0.36 7.37 -9.77
C PRO A 138 -0.66 7.98 -8.39
N ALA A 139 -1.45 9.06 -8.35
CA ALA A 139 -1.80 9.74 -7.11
C ALA A 139 -2.61 8.86 -6.15
N ARG A 140 -3.51 8.01 -6.66
CA ARG A 140 -4.28 7.06 -5.84
C ARG A 140 -3.39 5.96 -5.29
N VAL A 141 -2.51 5.39 -6.12
CA VAL A 141 -1.56 4.35 -5.71
C VAL A 141 -0.60 4.89 -4.66
N LEU A 142 0.00 6.06 -4.92
CA LEU A 142 0.90 6.72 -3.97
C LEU A 142 0.17 7.06 -2.66
N GLY A 143 -1.10 7.46 -2.72
CA GLY A 143 -1.91 7.75 -1.53
C GLY A 143 -2.03 6.56 -0.58
N GLU A 144 -2.27 5.36 -1.10
CA GLU A 144 -2.34 4.15 -0.27
C GLU A 144 -0.94 3.69 0.19
N MET A 145 0.07 3.73 -0.70
CA MET A 145 1.45 3.44 -0.34
C MET A 145 1.96 4.35 0.78
N LYS A 146 1.74 5.67 0.71
CA LYS A 146 2.17 6.61 1.75
C LYS A 146 1.60 6.27 3.13
N LYS A 147 0.34 5.87 3.20
CA LYS A 147 -0.28 5.46 4.47
C LYS A 147 0.41 4.24 5.06
N ALA A 148 0.79 3.26 4.24
CA ALA A 148 1.55 2.09 4.67
C ALA A 148 2.98 2.45 5.09
N MET A 149 3.70 3.25 4.28
CA MET A 149 5.08 3.69 4.57
C MET A 149 5.20 4.53 5.84
N ALA A 150 4.13 5.23 6.21
CA ALA A 150 4.06 5.97 7.48
C ALA A 150 3.91 5.06 8.71
N GLY A 151 3.42 3.83 8.53
CA GLY A 151 3.23 2.82 9.59
C GLY A 151 4.54 2.17 10.06
N ASP A 152 4.40 1.14 10.87
CA ASP A 152 5.50 0.36 11.45
C ASP A 152 5.80 -0.94 10.68
N ALA A 153 4.89 -1.39 9.82
CA ALA A 153 5.02 -2.62 9.02
C ALA A 153 4.77 -2.38 7.51
N PRO A 154 5.51 -1.48 6.84
CA PRO A 154 5.30 -1.19 5.42
C PRO A 154 5.64 -2.37 4.49
N ASP A 155 6.46 -3.30 4.92
CA ASP A 155 6.78 -4.56 4.26
C ASP A 155 5.52 -5.40 3.99
N VAL A 156 4.58 -5.44 4.93
CA VAL A 156 3.30 -6.16 4.79
C VAL A 156 2.48 -5.64 3.58
N PHE A 157 2.57 -4.34 3.27
CA PHE A 157 1.90 -3.78 2.10
C PHE A 157 2.37 -4.45 0.80
N PHE A 158 3.68 -4.58 0.62
CA PHE A 158 4.25 -5.21 -0.57
C PHE A 158 4.04 -6.72 -0.57
N ASP A 159 4.10 -7.38 0.58
CA ASP A 159 3.84 -8.81 0.69
C ASP A 159 2.39 -9.17 0.34
N VAL A 160 1.42 -8.38 0.75
CA VAL A 160 0.01 -8.57 0.34
C VAL A 160 -0.16 -8.35 -1.16
N LEU A 161 0.47 -7.32 -1.74
CA LEU A 161 0.45 -7.10 -3.19
C LEU A 161 1.10 -8.28 -3.94
N ARG A 162 2.21 -8.82 -3.44
CA ARG A 162 2.85 -10.02 -3.99
C ARG A 162 1.92 -11.23 -3.95
N GLN A 163 1.27 -11.50 -2.83
CA GLN A 163 0.31 -12.60 -2.68
C GLN A 163 -0.91 -12.44 -3.60
N ALA A 164 -1.34 -11.20 -3.84
CA ALA A 164 -2.42 -10.86 -4.77
C ALA A 164 -1.98 -10.83 -6.23
N GLY A 165 -0.67 -11.01 -6.55
CA GLY A 165 -0.15 -10.87 -7.91
C GLY A 165 -0.27 -9.45 -8.47
N ALA A 166 -0.26 -8.42 -7.60
CA ALA A 166 -0.58 -7.04 -7.91
C ALA A 166 0.61 -6.07 -7.73
N LEU A 167 1.85 -6.58 -7.70
CA LEU A 167 3.04 -5.72 -7.71
C LEU A 167 3.16 -4.96 -9.03
N GLU A 168 2.86 -5.61 -10.16
CA GLU A 168 2.75 -4.94 -11.46
C GLU A 168 1.40 -4.20 -11.59
N PRO A 169 1.37 -3.07 -12.35
CA PRO A 169 2.49 -2.44 -13.08
C PRO A 169 3.26 -1.41 -12.23
N TRP A 170 2.91 -1.24 -10.96
CA TRP A 170 3.38 -0.12 -10.13
C TRP A 170 4.74 -0.34 -9.47
N PHE A 171 5.05 -1.58 -9.14
CA PHE A 171 6.21 -1.99 -8.36
C PHE A 171 6.99 -3.13 -9.06
N GLY A 172 7.08 -3.08 -10.40
CA GLY A 172 7.75 -4.10 -11.20
C GLY A 172 9.21 -4.27 -10.85
N GLU A 173 9.89 -3.19 -10.44
CA GLU A 173 11.27 -3.24 -9.99
C GLU A 173 11.44 -4.06 -8.69
N LEU A 174 10.43 -4.04 -7.81
CA LEU A 174 10.40 -4.92 -6.63
C LEU A 174 10.04 -6.36 -7.02
N ALA A 175 9.08 -6.53 -7.93
CA ALA A 175 8.71 -7.85 -8.43
C ALA A 175 9.90 -8.58 -9.07
N ALA A 176 10.79 -7.83 -9.74
CA ALA A 176 12.00 -8.35 -10.36
C ALA A 176 13.05 -8.86 -9.35
N LEU A 177 12.92 -8.57 -8.06
CA LEU A 177 13.78 -9.10 -7.00
C LEU A 177 13.35 -10.49 -6.49
N ILE A 178 12.13 -10.92 -6.83
CA ILE A 178 11.61 -12.24 -6.42
C ILE A 178 12.47 -13.31 -7.11
N ASP A 179 12.85 -14.31 -6.33
CA ASP A 179 13.73 -15.43 -6.76
C ASP A 179 15.14 -15.00 -7.23
N VAL A 180 15.55 -13.74 -7.02
CA VAL A 180 16.94 -13.32 -7.27
C VAL A 180 17.83 -13.88 -6.16
N PRO A 181 18.74 -14.83 -6.48
CA PRO A 181 19.52 -15.52 -5.46
C PRO A 181 20.57 -14.61 -4.85
N GLN A 182 20.94 -14.92 -3.61
CA GLN A 182 21.98 -14.23 -2.86
C GLN A 182 22.93 -15.26 -2.21
N PRO A 183 24.17 -14.87 -1.85
CA PRO A 183 25.07 -15.76 -1.12
C PRO A 183 24.47 -16.14 0.24
N SER A 184 24.21 -17.42 0.46
CA SER A 184 23.53 -17.91 1.68
C SER A 184 24.30 -17.66 2.98
N CYS A 185 25.64 -17.50 2.88
CA CYS A 185 26.48 -17.15 4.04
C CYS A 185 26.26 -15.73 4.57
N TYR A 186 25.77 -14.79 3.72
CA TYR A 186 25.46 -13.42 4.10
C TYR A 186 23.97 -13.13 4.16
N HIS A 187 23.17 -13.92 3.43
CA HIS A 187 21.73 -13.75 3.27
C HIS A 187 20.97 -15.06 3.50
N PRO A 188 21.00 -15.60 4.75
CA PRO A 188 20.29 -16.83 5.09
C PRO A 188 18.77 -16.69 5.00
N GLU A 189 18.26 -15.45 4.96
CA GLU A 189 16.84 -15.11 4.85
C GLU A 189 16.21 -15.50 3.50
N GLY A 190 17.00 -15.61 2.40
CA GLY A 190 16.53 -16.04 1.09
C GLY A 190 16.88 -15.09 -0.05
N ASP A 191 15.90 -14.82 -0.93
CA ASP A 191 16.09 -14.00 -2.13
C ASP A 191 16.18 -12.49 -1.84
N ALA A 192 16.51 -11.70 -2.88
CA ALA A 192 16.69 -10.26 -2.74
C ALA A 192 15.38 -9.52 -2.39
N TYR A 193 14.20 -10.08 -2.75
CA TYR A 193 12.91 -9.52 -2.36
C TYR A 193 12.69 -9.66 -0.85
N ILE A 194 12.88 -10.86 -0.31
CA ILE A 194 12.75 -11.13 1.14
C ILE A 194 13.69 -10.23 1.93
N HIS A 195 14.97 -10.14 1.49
CA HIS A 195 15.94 -9.23 2.08
C HIS A 195 15.42 -7.79 2.10
N SER A 196 14.95 -7.28 0.97
CA SER A 196 14.43 -5.91 0.86
C SER A 196 13.25 -5.65 1.78
N MET A 197 12.35 -6.63 1.97
CA MET A 197 11.22 -6.50 2.90
C MET A 197 11.69 -6.47 4.36
N LEU A 198 12.65 -7.30 4.74
CA LEU A 198 13.24 -7.28 6.09
C LEU A 198 13.95 -5.96 6.39
N VAL A 199 14.71 -5.41 5.42
CA VAL A 199 15.36 -4.11 5.56
C VAL A 199 14.34 -2.98 5.67
N LEU A 200 13.26 -3.04 4.87
CA LEU A 200 12.15 -2.08 4.93
C LEU A 200 11.47 -2.09 6.30
N HIS A 201 11.17 -3.28 6.83
CA HIS A 201 10.60 -3.45 8.17
C HIS A 201 11.54 -2.84 9.24
N ALA A 202 12.81 -3.21 9.21
CA ALA A 202 13.80 -2.70 10.18
C ALA A 202 13.96 -1.17 10.10
N ALA A 203 13.90 -0.60 8.90
CA ALA A 203 13.94 0.85 8.70
C ALA A 203 12.70 1.55 9.29
N ALA A 204 11.50 0.97 9.11
CA ALA A 204 10.29 1.50 9.69
C ALA A 204 10.34 1.56 11.23
N GLN A 205 10.91 0.54 11.87
CA GLN A 205 11.12 0.52 13.33
C GLN A 205 12.12 1.57 13.83
N LYS A 206 13.06 1.98 12.98
CA LYS A 206 14.14 2.93 13.32
C LYS A 206 13.95 4.33 12.75
N LYS A 207 12.90 4.58 11.95
CA LYS A 207 12.72 5.83 11.22
C LYS A 207 12.72 7.09 12.08
N ALA A 208 12.27 7.01 13.35
CA ALA A 208 12.27 8.13 14.27
C ALA A 208 13.69 8.61 14.63
N GLN A 209 14.73 7.80 14.39
CA GLN A 209 16.13 8.15 14.62
C GLN A 209 16.78 8.81 13.39
N ALA A 210 16.13 8.77 12.23
CA ALA A 210 16.64 9.35 11.00
C ALA A 210 16.33 10.85 10.91
N GLU A 211 17.25 11.62 10.33
CA GLU A 211 17.06 13.04 10.07
C GLU A 211 15.87 13.31 9.14
N LYS A 212 15.64 12.41 8.16
CA LYS A 212 14.54 12.46 7.19
C LYS A 212 13.76 11.14 7.23
N PRO A 213 12.86 10.93 8.21
CA PRO A 213 12.20 9.65 8.46
C PRO A 213 11.50 9.04 7.24
N GLU A 214 10.73 9.86 6.51
CA GLU A 214 10.01 9.40 5.31
C GLU A 214 11.02 8.94 4.24
N ALA A 215 11.99 9.78 3.88
CA ALA A 215 12.99 9.46 2.86
C ALA A 215 13.83 8.23 3.22
N PHE A 216 14.11 8.01 4.51
CA PHE A 216 14.85 6.86 5.01
C PHE A 216 14.12 5.54 4.74
N VAL A 217 12.79 5.49 4.98
CA VAL A 217 11.98 4.29 4.71
C VAL A 217 11.90 4.01 3.20
N TYR A 218 11.74 5.06 2.36
CA TYR A 218 11.79 4.90 0.91
C TYR A 218 13.16 4.44 0.40
N ALA A 219 14.24 4.91 1.01
CA ALA A 219 15.58 4.46 0.67
C ALA A 219 15.80 2.97 1.01
N ALA A 220 15.30 2.52 2.15
CA ALA A 220 15.32 1.11 2.52
C ALA A 220 14.57 0.23 1.50
N LEU A 221 13.42 0.70 0.98
CA LEU A 221 12.68 -0.01 -0.05
C LEU A 221 13.47 -0.15 -1.36
N THR A 222 14.30 0.83 -1.70
CA THR A 222 14.90 0.94 -3.05
C THR A 222 16.38 0.62 -3.12
N HIS A 223 17.04 0.37 -1.97
CA HIS A 223 18.52 0.29 -1.91
C HIS A 223 19.10 -0.80 -2.80
N ASP A 224 18.42 -1.94 -2.92
CA ASP A 224 18.90 -3.16 -3.58
C ASP A 224 18.21 -3.49 -4.91
N LEU A 225 17.42 -2.56 -5.49
CA LEU A 225 16.71 -2.82 -6.77
C LEU A 225 17.66 -3.23 -7.89
N GLY A 226 18.91 -2.80 -7.85
CA GLY A 226 19.93 -3.16 -8.83
C GLY A 226 20.31 -4.65 -8.83
N LYS A 227 20.05 -5.39 -7.77
CA LYS A 227 20.32 -6.83 -7.69
C LYS A 227 19.56 -7.61 -8.76
N ALA A 228 18.37 -7.16 -9.16
CA ALA A 228 17.57 -7.79 -10.22
C ALA A 228 18.32 -7.93 -11.56
N ILE A 229 19.24 -7.03 -11.86
CA ILE A 229 19.97 -7.01 -13.15
C ILE A 229 21.47 -7.23 -13.00
N SER A 230 22.01 -7.13 -11.78
CA SER A 230 23.46 -7.27 -11.54
C SER A 230 23.84 -8.61 -10.95
N THR A 231 22.88 -9.43 -10.50
CA THR A 231 23.18 -10.73 -9.90
C THR A 231 23.62 -11.73 -10.97
N THR A 232 24.82 -12.27 -10.78
CA THR A 232 25.42 -13.28 -11.64
C THR A 232 26.12 -14.35 -10.80
N ARG A 233 26.28 -15.56 -11.37
CA ARG A 233 27.05 -16.60 -10.71
C ARG A 233 28.53 -16.45 -11.07
N GLY A 234 29.38 -16.34 -10.04
CA GLY A 234 30.82 -16.23 -10.19
C GLY A 234 31.51 -17.54 -10.58
N GLU A 235 32.81 -17.47 -10.93
CA GLU A 235 33.66 -18.64 -11.17
C GLU A 235 33.85 -19.50 -9.91
N ASP A 236 33.72 -18.89 -8.73
CA ASP A 236 33.73 -19.56 -7.41
C ASP A 236 32.44 -20.35 -7.14
N GLY A 237 31.46 -20.27 -8.03
CA GLY A 237 30.16 -20.91 -7.90
C GLY A 237 29.16 -20.15 -7.00
N GLU A 238 29.58 -19.04 -6.42
CA GLU A 238 28.74 -18.20 -5.56
C GLU A 238 27.98 -17.12 -6.36
N TRP A 239 26.93 -16.56 -5.76
CA TRP A 239 26.17 -15.48 -6.37
C TRP A 239 26.77 -14.12 -5.98
N HIS A 240 26.93 -13.25 -6.96
CA HIS A 240 27.47 -11.90 -6.79
C HIS A 240 26.56 -10.88 -7.47
N ALA A 241 26.39 -9.73 -6.84
CA ALA A 241 25.62 -8.60 -7.39
C ALA A 241 26.51 -7.36 -7.54
N ASN A 242 27.65 -7.51 -8.21
CA ASN A 242 28.64 -6.44 -8.35
C ASN A 242 28.07 -5.23 -9.09
N GLY A 243 28.18 -4.04 -8.49
CA GLY A 243 27.73 -2.78 -9.09
C GLY A 243 26.22 -2.54 -8.96
N HIS A 244 25.50 -3.36 -8.18
CA HIS A 244 24.05 -3.16 -7.96
C HIS A 244 23.74 -1.79 -7.34
N GLU A 245 24.65 -1.22 -6.58
CA GLU A 245 24.54 0.12 -6.01
C GLU A 245 24.43 1.22 -7.07
N ASN A 246 25.00 0.98 -8.27
CA ASN A 246 24.93 1.90 -9.39
C ASN A 246 23.75 1.59 -10.32
N THR A 247 23.53 0.31 -10.63
CA THR A 247 22.42 -0.12 -11.50
C THR A 247 21.04 0.06 -10.83
N GLY A 248 20.97 0.08 -9.51
CA GLY A 248 19.75 0.35 -8.76
C GLY A 248 19.27 1.81 -8.84
N VAL A 249 20.17 2.77 -9.07
CA VAL A 249 19.82 4.20 -9.11
C VAL A 249 18.75 4.54 -10.17
N PRO A 250 18.91 4.16 -11.45
CA PRO A 250 17.87 4.42 -12.46
C PRO A 250 16.56 3.68 -12.16
N LEU A 251 16.61 2.49 -11.57
CA LEU A 251 15.42 1.72 -11.19
C LEU A 251 14.64 2.41 -10.07
N ALA A 252 15.31 2.87 -9.01
CA ALA A 252 14.70 3.64 -7.94
C ALA A 252 14.04 4.92 -8.46
N ARG A 253 14.73 5.66 -9.34
CA ARG A 253 14.18 6.87 -10.00
C ARG A 253 12.96 6.55 -10.83
N ALA A 254 12.97 5.48 -11.62
CA ALA A 254 11.87 5.09 -12.49
C ALA A 254 10.62 4.72 -11.68
N MET A 255 10.77 3.85 -10.67
CA MET A 255 9.66 3.41 -9.81
C MET A 255 9.06 4.59 -9.04
N LEU A 256 9.88 5.34 -8.32
CA LEU A 256 9.40 6.45 -7.49
C LEU A 256 8.86 7.61 -8.35
N GLY A 257 9.46 7.86 -9.52
CA GLY A 257 9.01 8.87 -10.48
C GLY A 257 7.65 8.51 -11.09
N ARG A 258 7.43 7.25 -11.47
CA ARG A 258 6.14 6.73 -11.95
C ARG A 258 5.01 6.93 -10.94
N LEU A 259 5.32 6.76 -9.66
CA LEU A 259 4.38 6.98 -8.56
C LEU A 259 4.14 8.46 -8.25
N GLY A 260 4.99 9.37 -8.72
CA GLY A 260 4.89 10.79 -8.41
C GLY A 260 5.46 11.17 -7.03
N VAL A 261 6.42 10.40 -6.52
CA VAL A 261 7.12 10.72 -5.27
C VAL A 261 7.93 12.02 -5.44
N GLY A 262 8.02 12.82 -4.39
CA GLY A 262 8.71 14.11 -4.42
C GLY A 262 10.21 14.00 -4.77
N LYS A 263 10.71 14.96 -5.56
CA LYS A 263 12.09 14.95 -6.07
C LYS A 263 13.16 14.85 -4.98
N GLU A 264 12.94 15.44 -3.81
CA GLU A 264 13.88 15.39 -2.68
C GLU A 264 14.01 13.96 -2.12
N ILE A 265 12.90 13.22 -2.02
CA ILE A 265 12.91 11.83 -1.58
C ILE A 265 13.61 10.96 -2.63
N ILE A 266 13.32 11.18 -3.92
CA ILE A 266 13.99 10.45 -5.01
C ILE A 266 15.51 10.67 -4.95
N ALA A 267 15.97 11.91 -4.83
CA ALA A 267 17.39 12.22 -4.75
C ALA A 267 18.06 11.58 -3.51
N TYR A 268 17.34 11.53 -2.37
CA TYR A 268 17.81 10.84 -1.18
C TYR A 268 17.97 9.34 -1.43
N CYS A 269 16.97 8.69 -2.04
CA CYS A 269 17.00 7.26 -2.39
C CYS A 269 18.14 6.93 -3.36
N GLU A 270 18.36 7.74 -4.39
CA GLU A 270 19.49 7.58 -5.33
C GLU A 270 20.85 7.63 -4.65
N ASN A 271 21.02 8.58 -3.70
CA ASN A 271 22.26 8.66 -2.94
C ASN A 271 22.44 7.45 -2.02
N MET A 272 21.37 7.00 -1.37
CA MET A 272 21.44 5.81 -0.53
C MET A 272 21.73 4.55 -1.33
N CYS A 273 21.12 4.37 -2.52
CA CYS A 273 21.51 3.29 -3.43
C CYS A 273 23.02 3.28 -3.71
N ARG A 274 23.62 4.43 -4.04
CA ARG A 274 25.07 4.52 -4.35
C ARG A 274 25.96 4.26 -3.15
N LEU A 275 25.51 4.58 -1.94
CA LEU A 275 26.39 4.69 -0.79
C LEU A 275 26.23 3.58 0.24
N HIS A 276 25.12 2.78 0.18
CA HIS A 276 24.84 1.80 1.23
C HIS A 276 25.95 0.77 1.40
N MET A 277 26.61 0.34 0.31
CA MET A 277 27.74 -0.59 0.36
C MET A 277 29.00 0.01 1.01
N ARG A 278 29.17 1.34 1.00
CA ARG A 278 30.33 1.97 1.64
C ARG A 278 30.35 1.81 3.15
N ALA A 279 29.19 1.84 3.79
CA ALA A 279 29.10 1.60 5.22
C ALA A 279 29.57 0.18 5.58
N HIS A 280 29.23 -0.81 4.76
CA HIS A 280 29.69 -2.19 4.91
C HIS A 280 31.22 -2.29 4.81
N VAL A 281 31.82 -1.70 3.76
CA VAL A 281 33.29 -1.70 3.55
C VAL A 281 34.03 -1.03 4.70
N CYS A 282 33.54 0.13 5.19
CA CYS A 282 34.16 0.83 6.32
C CYS A 282 34.09 0.05 7.64
N HIS A 283 33.00 -0.71 7.85
CA HIS A 283 32.82 -1.48 9.10
C HIS A 283 33.73 -2.70 9.19
N TYR A 284 33.99 -3.38 8.08
CA TYR A 284 34.81 -4.59 8.04
C TYR A 284 36.28 -4.36 7.74
N GLY A 285 36.75 -3.09 7.71
CA GLY A 285 38.19 -2.74 7.76
C GLY A 285 38.98 -3.13 6.52
N GLN A 286 38.35 -3.25 5.38
CA GLN A 286 39.04 -3.38 4.08
C GLN A 286 39.10 -2.00 3.40
N VAL A 287 40.03 -1.19 3.82
CA VAL A 287 40.54 -0.01 3.10
C VAL A 287 41.95 -0.32 2.64
#